data_d5eee5b7a563e68ce1cb4513af46ae43
#
_entry.id   d5eee5b7a563e68ce1cb4513af46ae43
#
_cell.length_a   1.000
_cell.length_b   1.000
_cell.length_c   1.000
_cell.angle_alpha   90.00
_cell.angle_beta   90.00
_cell.angle_gamma   90.00
#
_symmetry.space_group_name_H-M   'P 1'
#
loop_
_entity.id
_entity.type
_entity.pdbx_description
1 polymer ?
#
loop_
_entity_poly.entity_id
_entity_poly.type
_entity_poly.pdbx_seq_one_letter_code
_entity_poly.pdbx_strand_id
1 'polypeptide(L)'
;MAWFWMAVSWVVAAVSIGIVCLVKKNLRQATRAMREIVRSDTAQQLLLAMPQKDTEALFKEINGLICAKREGDLQHARRENELRQEIANITHDLRTPLTSVLGYLQLMQDDKLPEEERQRYLGIVQNRARALQALITGLYDLSRLEAGGYVLQREPIQVQSLLYELAAAFYYDFQEAGMEPDLEGVLQDLPTIQADREAVVRVYTNLLQNALKHAKGKLIITAYCQGSWLHTAFSNHAEMLTEEDVVHLFDRFYTADKMRTGRNTGLGLAIVRNLVEQMGGSVSAKLQQGMLTICVDWPVA
;
A
#
# COMPACT_ATOMS: atom_id res chain seq x y z
N MET A 1 -68.22 1.77 48.30
CA MET A 1 -66.85 1.17 48.29
C MET A 1 -66.64 0.31 47.08
N ALA A 2 -67.49 -0.65 46.68
CA ALA A 2 -67.35 -1.53 45.51
C ALA A 2 -67.21 -0.76 44.17
N TRP A 3 -68.05 0.26 43.94
CA TRP A 3 -67.98 1.09 42.75
C TRP A 3 -66.66 1.85 42.53
N PHE A 4 -66.03 2.28 43.61
CA PHE A 4 -64.70 2.94 43.54
C PHE A 4 -63.64 1.97 43.04
N TRP A 5 -63.60 0.76 43.56
CA TRP A 5 -62.66 -0.26 43.13
C TRP A 5 -62.89 -0.73 41.68
N MET A 6 -64.11 -0.80 41.25
CA MET A 6 -64.44 -1.08 39.85
C MET A 6 -63.96 0.04 38.92
N ALA A 7 -64.14 1.31 39.26
CA ALA A 7 -63.66 2.44 38.47
C ALA A 7 -62.13 2.45 38.39
N VAL A 8 -61.42 2.20 39.47
CA VAL A 8 -59.98 2.09 39.52
C VAL A 8 -59.49 0.93 38.63
N SER A 9 -60.14 -0.24 38.64
CA SER A 9 -59.82 -1.37 37.79
C SER A 9 -59.99 -1.06 36.32
N TRP A 10 -61.05 -0.36 35.90
CA TRP A 10 -61.27 0.08 34.53
C TRP A 10 -60.21 1.10 34.05
N VAL A 11 -59.80 2.02 34.89
CA VAL A 11 -58.75 2.99 34.58
C VAL A 11 -57.41 2.28 34.41
N VAL A 12 -57.04 1.34 35.29
CA VAL A 12 -55.82 0.55 35.16
C VAL A 12 -55.83 -0.31 33.90
N ALA A 13 -56.96 -0.94 33.58
CA ALA A 13 -57.11 -1.71 32.35
C ALA A 13 -56.95 -0.84 31.09
N ALA A 14 -57.58 0.33 31.05
CA ALA A 14 -57.49 1.26 29.93
C ALA A 14 -56.06 1.79 29.73
N VAL A 15 -55.35 2.13 30.81
CA VAL A 15 -53.94 2.56 30.79
C VAL A 15 -53.06 1.41 30.29
N SER A 16 -53.24 0.18 30.78
CA SER A 16 -52.50 -1.00 30.34
C SER A 16 -52.68 -1.30 28.85
N ILE A 17 -53.94 -1.21 28.36
CA ILE A 17 -54.22 -1.38 26.92
C ILE A 17 -53.56 -0.27 26.09
N GLY A 18 -53.61 0.97 26.58
CA GLY A 18 -52.94 2.11 25.94
C GLY A 18 -51.42 1.89 25.79
N ILE A 19 -50.77 1.41 26.85
CA ILE A 19 -49.32 1.11 26.85
C ILE A 19 -49.03 -0.02 25.85
N VAL A 20 -49.79 -1.12 25.85
CA VAL A 20 -49.58 -2.24 24.91
C VAL A 20 -49.77 -1.80 23.45
N CYS A 21 -50.78 -0.95 23.17
CA CYS A 21 -51.00 -0.39 21.84
C CYS A 21 -49.81 0.50 21.38
N LEU A 22 -49.27 1.32 22.27
CA LEU A 22 -48.11 2.17 22.01
C LEU A 22 -46.84 1.32 21.69
N VAL A 23 -46.59 0.31 22.52
CA VAL A 23 -45.43 -0.61 22.30
C VAL A 23 -45.61 -1.35 20.96
N LYS A 24 -46.78 -1.88 20.64
CA LYS A 24 -47.06 -2.50 19.34
C LYS A 24 -46.85 -1.54 18.16
N LYS A 25 -47.28 -0.28 18.28
CA LYS A 25 -47.07 0.73 17.25
C LYS A 25 -45.59 1.02 17.02
N ASN A 26 -44.82 1.20 18.11
CA ASN A 26 -43.37 1.44 18.04
C ASN A 26 -42.64 0.24 17.40
N LEU A 27 -42.98 -0.99 17.80
CA LEU A 27 -42.37 -2.20 17.19
C LEU A 27 -42.68 -2.32 15.70
N ARG A 28 -43.90 -2.02 15.30
CA ARG A 28 -44.29 -2.05 13.86
C ARG A 28 -43.55 -0.98 13.05
N GLN A 29 -43.38 0.21 13.61
CA GLN A 29 -42.59 1.27 12.96
C GLN A 29 -41.11 0.87 12.84
N ALA A 30 -40.51 0.33 13.90
CA ALA A 30 -39.15 -0.17 13.88
C ALA A 30 -38.95 -1.26 12.83
N THR A 31 -39.87 -2.23 12.77
CA THR A 31 -39.80 -3.33 11.78
C THR A 31 -39.96 -2.84 10.34
N ARG A 32 -40.80 -1.82 10.10
CA ARG A 32 -40.92 -1.21 8.76
C ARG A 32 -39.64 -0.46 8.37
N ALA A 33 -39.15 0.40 9.24
CA ALA A 33 -37.93 1.16 9.01
C ALA A 33 -36.69 0.23 8.80
N MET A 34 -36.61 -0.86 9.57
CA MET A 34 -35.55 -1.85 9.39
C MET A 34 -35.62 -2.58 8.04
N ARG A 35 -36.85 -2.89 7.55
CA ARG A 35 -37.04 -3.45 6.19
C ARG A 35 -36.68 -2.45 5.09
N GLU A 36 -36.94 -1.18 5.32
CA GLU A 36 -36.62 -0.12 4.36
C GLU A 36 -35.13 0.12 4.28
N ILE A 37 -34.42 0.14 5.43
CA ILE A 37 -32.96 0.22 5.52
C ILE A 37 -32.29 -0.97 4.81
N VAL A 38 -32.81 -2.19 4.98
CA VAL A 38 -32.29 -3.40 4.33
C VAL A 38 -32.56 -3.40 2.81
N ARG A 39 -33.65 -2.76 2.34
CA ARG A 39 -34.00 -2.75 0.91
C ARG A 39 -33.44 -1.58 0.12
N SER A 40 -33.27 -0.41 0.75
CA SER A 40 -33.02 0.85 0.02
C SER A 40 -31.62 1.44 0.24
N ASP A 41 -30.75 0.75 0.97
CA ASP A 41 -29.40 1.26 1.32
C ASP A 41 -29.40 2.68 1.93
N THR A 42 -30.55 3.11 2.44
CA THR A 42 -30.78 4.46 2.94
C THR A 42 -30.33 4.58 4.39
N ALA A 43 -29.51 5.58 4.67
CA ALA A 43 -28.89 5.83 5.98
C ALA A 43 -29.83 6.48 6.99
N GLN A 44 -31.08 6.05 7.10
CA GLN A 44 -31.98 6.57 8.12
C GLN A 44 -31.73 5.88 9.47
N GLN A 45 -31.42 6.69 10.49
CA GLN A 45 -31.39 6.22 11.87
C GLN A 45 -32.81 5.93 12.35
N LEU A 46 -32.95 4.86 13.11
CA LEU A 46 -34.21 4.53 13.76
C LEU A 46 -34.50 5.54 14.87
N LEU A 47 -35.54 6.36 14.73
CA LEU A 47 -35.97 7.32 15.74
C LEU A 47 -37.19 6.75 16.51
N LEU A 48 -37.12 6.81 17.83
CA LEU A 48 -38.22 6.44 18.71
C LEU A 48 -39.20 7.61 18.90
N ALA A 49 -40.49 7.33 18.75
CA ALA A 49 -41.55 8.32 19.01
C ALA A 49 -41.75 8.59 20.53
N MET A 50 -41.42 7.64 21.41
CA MET A 50 -41.38 7.78 22.88
C MET A 50 -40.31 6.87 23.50
N PRO A 51 -39.39 7.39 24.33
CA PRO A 51 -38.35 6.60 24.95
C PRO A 51 -38.90 5.82 26.16
N GLN A 52 -38.88 4.49 26.06
CA GLN A 52 -38.84 3.59 27.22
C GLN A 52 -37.42 3.05 27.36
N LYS A 53 -36.87 2.99 28.58
CA LYS A 53 -35.45 2.64 28.84
C LYS A 53 -35.00 1.37 28.12
N ASP A 54 -35.84 0.33 28.12
CA ASP A 54 -35.49 -0.96 27.51
C ASP A 54 -35.53 -0.94 25.98
N THR A 55 -36.44 -0.17 25.39
CA THR A 55 -36.50 0.02 23.94
C THR A 55 -35.42 0.95 23.43
N GLU A 56 -35.01 1.94 24.22
CA GLU A 56 -33.92 2.85 23.88
C GLU A 56 -32.57 2.11 23.78
N ALA A 57 -32.28 1.20 24.73
CA ALA A 57 -31.09 0.37 24.71
C ALA A 57 -31.04 -0.51 23.43
N LEU A 58 -32.15 -1.18 23.09
CA LEU A 58 -32.26 -2.01 21.88
C LEU A 58 -32.04 -1.19 20.60
N PHE A 59 -32.61 0.00 20.51
CA PHE A 59 -32.45 0.87 19.35
C PHE A 59 -31.02 1.40 19.21
N LYS A 60 -30.35 1.68 20.32
CA LYS A 60 -28.94 2.08 20.34
C LYS A 60 -28.05 0.98 19.78
N GLU A 61 -28.27 -0.27 20.19
CA GLU A 61 -27.54 -1.42 19.67
C GLU A 61 -27.82 -1.65 18.18
N ILE A 62 -29.08 -1.57 17.75
CA ILE A 62 -29.43 -1.71 16.33
C ILE A 62 -28.81 -0.60 15.49
N ASN A 63 -28.84 0.65 15.93
CA ASN A 63 -28.19 1.76 15.24
C ASN A 63 -26.67 1.58 15.20
N GLY A 64 -26.05 1.04 16.27
CA GLY A 64 -24.65 0.66 16.28
C GLY A 64 -24.30 -0.38 15.22
N LEU A 65 -25.10 -1.43 15.09
CA LEU A 65 -24.92 -2.46 14.06
C LEU A 65 -25.10 -1.90 12.63
N ILE A 66 -26.08 -1.01 12.41
CA ILE A 66 -26.28 -0.34 11.12
C ILE A 66 -25.06 0.50 10.75
N CYS A 67 -24.52 1.28 11.71
CA CYS A 67 -23.33 2.09 11.50
C CYS A 67 -22.12 1.22 11.18
N ALA A 68 -21.88 0.15 11.95
CA ALA A 68 -20.76 -0.77 11.73
C ALA A 68 -20.84 -1.48 10.37
N LYS A 69 -22.04 -1.93 9.98
CA LYS A 69 -22.27 -2.52 8.65
C LYS A 69 -21.94 -1.53 7.55
N ARG A 70 -22.45 -0.31 7.65
CA ARG A 70 -22.23 0.73 6.65
C ARG A 70 -20.74 1.10 6.51
N GLU A 71 -20.04 1.19 7.63
CA GLU A 71 -18.59 1.43 7.60
C GLU A 71 -17.86 0.28 6.90
N GLY A 72 -18.27 -0.97 7.16
CA GLY A 72 -17.77 -2.14 6.44
C GLY A 72 -18.06 -2.08 4.94
N ASP A 73 -19.29 -1.76 4.54
CA ASP A 73 -19.70 -1.66 3.12
C ASP A 73 -18.92 -0.53 2.41
N LEU A 74 -18.69 0.61 3.06
CA LEU A 74 -17.87 1.71 2.54
C LEU A 74 -16.40 1.31 2.40
N GLN A 75 -15.85 0.57 3.36
CA GLN A 75 -14.48 0.04 3.27
C GLN A 75 -14.34 -0.98 2.15
N HIS A 76 -15.33 -1.86 1.97
CA HIS A 76 -15.37 -2.80 0.85
C HIS A 76 -15.42 -2.07 -0.50
N ALA A 77 -16.30 -1.09 -0.64
CA ALA A 77 -16.40 -0.30 -1.88
C ALA A 77 -15.11 0.46 -2.20
N ARG A 78 -14.43 1.02 -1.19
CA ARG A 78 -13.12 1.66 -1.36
C ARG A 78 -12.08 0.66 -1.85
N ARG A 79 -11.94 -0.50 -1.19
CA ARG A 79 -11.00 -1.55 -1.59
C ARG A 79 -11.26 -2.06 -3.01
N GLU A 80 -12.54 -2.23 -3.37
CA GLU A 80 -12.91 -2.65 -4.73
C GLU A 80 -12.50 -1.60 -5.78
N ASN A 81 -12.71 -0.31 -5.49
CA ASN A 81 -12.29 0.76 -6.39
C ASN A 81 -10.75 0.87 -6.47
N GLU A 82 -10.04 0.72 -5.36
CA GLU A 82 -8.58 0.67 -5.32
C GLU A 82 -8.06 -0.48 -6.18
N LEU A 83 -8.61 -1.68 -6.03
CA LEU A 83 -8.25 -2.86 -6.83
C LEU A 83 -8.53 -2.64 -8.33
N ARG A 84 -9.68 -2.06 -8.69
CA ARG A 84 -9.99 -1.73 -10.08
C ARG A 84 -8.98 -0.73 -10.67
N GLN A 85 -8.59 0.27 -9.89
CA GLN A 85 -7.60 1.26 -10.30
C GLN A 85 -6.22 0.62 -10.46
N GLU A 86 -5.81 -0.28 -9.55
CA GLU A 86 -4.57 -1.04 -9.66
C GLU A 86 -4.54 -1.88 -10.94
N ILE A 87 -5.60 -2.63 -11.22
CA ILE A 87 -5.70 -3.43 -12.46
C ILE A 87 -5.62 -2.55 -13.71
N ALA A 88 -6.28 -1.39 -13.70
CA ALA A 88 -6.23 -0.46 -14.82
C ALA A 88 -4.79 0.08 -15.03
N ASN A 89 -4.10 0.44 -13.96
CA ASN A 89 -2.72 0.91 -13.98
C ASN A 89 -1.77 -0.17 -14.50
N ILE A 90 -1.88 -1.41 -13.99
CA ILE A 90 -1.10 -2.58 -14.47
C ILE A 90 -1.31 -2.79 -15.97
N THR A 91 -2.57 -2.80 -16.40
CA THR A 91 -2.92 -3.02 -17.81
C THR A 91 -2.34 -1.94 -18.72
N HIS A 92 -2.39 -0.69 -18.28
CA HIS A 92 -1.79 0.42 -19.01
C HIS A 92 -0.28 0.29 -19.11
N ASP A 93 0.39 -0.04 -18.03
CA ASP A 93 1.87 -0.11 -17.94
C ASP A 93 2.44 -1.35 -18.66
N LEU A 94 1.66 -2.43 -18.81
CA LEU A 94 1.97 -3.55 -19.67
C LEU A 94 1.75 -3.23 -21.16
N ARG A 95 0.68 -2.51 -21.49
CA ARG A 95 0.32 -2.18 -22.88
C ARG A 95 1.37 -1.29 -23.55
N THR A 96 1.88 -0.29 -22.83
CA THR A 96 2.81 0.70 -23.38
C THR A 96 4.10 0.07 -23.96
N PRO A 97 4.89 -0.72 -23.19
CA PRO A 97 6.08 -1.38 -23.74
C PRO A 97 5.73 -2.41 -24.80
N LEU A 98 4.63 -3.15 -24.66
CA LEU A 98 4.18 -4.15 -25.63
C LEU A 98 3.85 -3.51 -26.97
N THR A 99 3.09 -2.40 -26.99
CA THR A 99 2.76 -1.67 -28.21
C THR A 99 4.02 -1.13 -28.87
N SER A 100 5.00 -0.65 -28.10
CA SER A 100 6.29 -0.21 -28.62
C SER A 100 7.08 -1.35 -29.27
N VAL A 101 7.15 -2.53 -28.61
CA VAL A 101 7.79 -3.73 -29.17
C VAL A 101 7.16 -4.10 -30.50
N LEU A 102 5.83 -4.21 -30.57
CA LEU A 102 5.12 -4.58 -31.80
C LEU A 102 5.32 -3.54 -32.91
N GLY A 103 5.29 -2.25 -32.58
CA GLY A 103 5.51 -1.19 -33.55
C GLY A 103 6.91 -1.22 -34.18
N TYR A 104 7.96 -1.37 -33.37
CA TYR A 104 9.34 -1.47 -33.90
C TYR A 104 9.58 -2.77 -34.67
N LEU A 105 9.01 -3.89 -34.22
CA LEU A 105 9.06 -5.15 -35.02
C LEU A 105 8.39 -4.99 -36.37
N GLN A 106 7.26 -4.26 -36.47
CA GLN A 106 6.61 -3.97 -37.73
C GLN A 106 7.47 -3.08 -38.64
N LEU A 107 8.12 -2.05 -38.09
CA LEU A 107 9.05 -1.20 -38.83
C LEU A 107 10.26 -1.99 -39.35
N MET A 108 10.72 -3.00 -38.63
CA MET A 108 11.84 -3.88 -39.04
C MET A 108 11.49 -4.85 -40.16
N GLN A 109 10.21 -4.98 -40.54
CA GLN A 109 9.78 -5.80 -41.66
C GLN A 109 10.00 -5.11 -43.03
N ASP A 110 10.36 -3.80 -43.02
CA ASP A 110 10.68 -3.10 -44.25
C ASP A 110 12.05 -3.57 -44.79
N ASP A 111 12.07 -4.20 -45.96
CA ASP A 111 13.28 -4.67 -46.61
C ASP A 111 14.25 -3.55 -47.00
N LYS A 112 13.75 -2.31 -47.07
CA LYS A 112 14.57 -1.12 -47.40
C LYS A 112 15.20 -0.47 -46.19
N LEU A 113 14.91 -0.96 -44.98
CA LEU A 113 15.45 -0.39 -43.74
C LEU A 113 16.97 -0.55 -43.66
N PRO A 114 17.75 0.54 -43.50
CA PRO A 114 19.20 0.47 -43.30
C PRO A 114 19.58 -0.41 -42.09
N GLU A 115 20.68 -1.16 -42.25
CA GLU A 115 21.13 -2.08 -41.18
C GLU A 115 21.37 -1.36 -39.82
N GLU A 116 21.88 -0.14 -39.87
CA GLU A 116 22.10 0.67 -38.68
C GLU A 116 20.79 0.99 -37.93
N GLU A 117 19.76 1.33 -38.68
CA GLU A 117 18.43 1.58 -38.10
C GLU A 117 17.80 0.29 -37.58
N ARG A 118 17.99 -0.84 -38.26
CA ARG A 118 17.55 -2.17 -37.85
C ARG A 118 18.17 -2.54 -36.49
N GLN A 119 19.46 -2.33 -36.31
CA GLN A 119 20.17 -2.58 -35.07
C GLN A 119 19.68 -1.64 -33.94
N ARG A 120 19.44 -0.37 -34.25
CA ARG A 120 18.88 0.59 -33.30
C ARG A 120 17.48 0.14 -32.84
N TYR A 121 16.59 -0.27 -33.76
CA TYR A 121 15.24 -0.74 -33.41
C TYR A 121 15.29 -2.02 -32.60
N LEU A 122 16.17 -2.95 -32.93
CA LEU A 122 16.40 -4.16 -32.16
C LEU A 122 16.80 -3.85 -30.70
N GLY A 123 17.70 -2.90 -30.50
CA GLY A 123 18.09 -2.43 -29.17
C GLY A 123 16.90 -1.85 -28.38
N ILE A 124 16.02 -1.09 -29.05
CA ILE A 124 14.79 -0.57 -28.43
C ILE A 124 13.86 -1.71 -28.04
N VAL A 125 13.62 -2.68 -28.92
CA VAL A 125 12.76 -3.86 -28.66
C VAL A 125 13.30 -4.63 -27.46
N GLN A 126 14.60 -4.93 -27.42
CA GLN A 126 15.23 -5.64 -26.30
C GLN A 126 15.07 -4.89 -24.98
N ASN A 127 15.26 -3.56 -24.95
CA ASN A 127 15.10 -2.75 -23.75
C ASN A 127 13.63 -2.73 -23.26
N ARG A 128 12.66 -2.65 -24.19
CA ARG A 128 11.24 -2.71 -23.84
C ARG A 128 10.80 -4.09 -23.33
N ALA A 129 11.32 -5.16 -23.94
CA ALA A 129 11.08 -6.54 -23.48
C ALA A 129 11.64 -6.77 -22.08
N ARG A 130 12.85 -6.30 -21.77
CA ARG A 130 13.43 -6.35 -20.41
C ARG A 130 12.60 -5.58 -19.39
N ALA A 131 12.12 -4.38 -19.75
CA ALA A 131 11.25 -3.60 -18.89
C ALA A 131 9.93 -4.31 -18.58
N LEU A 132 9.33 -4.93 -19.58
CA LEU A 132 8.11 -5.73 -19.44
C LEU A 132 8.34 -6.95 -18.53
N GLN A 133 9.45 -7.67 -18.72
CA GLN A 133 9.85 -8.80 -17.88
C GLN A 133 10.01 -8.36 -16.40
N ALA A 134 10.71 -7.25 -16.16
CA ALA A 134 10.91 -6.72 -14.81
C ALA A 134 9.58 -6.36 -14.13
N LEU A 135 8.62 -5.81 -14.90
CA LEU A 135 7.29 -5.46 -14.41
C LEU A 135 6.48 -6.71 -14.02
N ILE A 136 6.47 -7.73 -14.89
CA ILE A 136 5.77 -9.01 -14.61
C ILE A 136 6.39 -9.70 -13.40
N THR A 137 7.72 -9.77 -13.30
CA THR A 137 8.41 -10.38 -12.16
C THR A 137 8.09 -9.61 -10.86
N GLY A 138 8.15 -8.28 -10.89
CA GLY A 138 7.82 -7.46 -9.72
C GLY A 138 6.36 -7.63 -9.25
N LEU A 139 5.42 -7.76 -10.19
CA LEU A 139 4.01 -8.01 -9.89
C LEU A 139 3.79 -9.39 -9.28
N TYR A 140 4.41 -10.42 -9.87
CA TYR A 140 4.35 -11.79 -9.35
C TYR A 140 4.89 -11.88 -7.92
N ASP A 141 6.05 -11.26 -7.70
CA ASP A 141 6.70 -11.23 -6.39
C ASP A 141 5.85 -10.51 -5.33
N LEU A 142 5.28 -9.34 -5.70
CA LEU A 142 4.40 -8.61 -4.80
C LEU A 142 3.14 -9.43 -4.47
N SER A 143 2.51 -10.04 -5.48
CA SER A 143 1.34 -10.90 -5.28
C SER A 143 1.66 -12.09 -4.36
N ARG A 144 2.83 -12.70 -4.51
CA ARG A 144 3.27 -13.82 -3.65
C ARG A 144 3.51 -13.37 -2.21
N LEU A 145 4.12 -12.20 -2.03
CA LEU A 145 4.35 -11.60 -0.70
C LEU A 145 3.02 -11.31 0.01
N GLU A 146 2.04 -10.76 -0.68
CA GLU A 146 0.73 -10.40 -0.11
C GLU A 146 -0.15 -11.61 0.21
N ALA A 147 -0.07 -12.65 -0.61
CA ALA A 147 -0.78 -13.90 -0.33
C ALA A 147 -0.24 -14.68 0.88
N GLY A 148 0.80 -14.15 1.57
CA GLY A 148 1.46 -14.87 2.67
C GLY A 148 2.22 -16.12 2.22
N GLY A 149 2.43 -16.28 0.90
CA GLY A 149 3.12 -17.43 0.32
C GLY A 149 4.66 -17.34 0.40
N TYR A 150 5.20 -16.29 0.98
CA TYR A 150 6.64 -16.14 1.18
C TYR A 150 7.01 -16.58 2.59
N VAL A 151 7.63 -17.76 2.71
CA VAL A 151 8.12 -18.28 4.00
C VAL A 151 9.50 -17.69 4.25
N LEU A 152 9.59 -16.73 5.18
CA LEU A 152 10.84 -16.10 5.58
C LEU A 152 11.75 -17.09 6.30
N GLN A 153 12.98 -17.26 5.82
CA GLN A 153 14.02 -18.03 6.49
C GLN A 153 14.91 -17.09 7.29
N ARG A 154 14.58 -16.89 8.57
CA ARG A 154 15.31 -15.95 9.43
C ARG A 154 16.65 -16.56 9.86
N GLU A 155 17.71 -15.80 9.60
CA GLU A 155 19.10 -16.10 10.02
C GLU A 155 19.77 -14.82 10.54
N PRO A 156 20.86 -14.93 11.32
CA PRO A 156 21.61 -13.76 11.77
C PRO A 156 22.36 -13.12 10.60
N ILE A 157 22.10 -11.84 10.31
CA ILE A 157 22.69 -11.09 9.21
C ILE A 157 23.52 -9.95 9.74
N GLN A 158 24.77 -9.85 9.27
CA GLN A 158 25.64 -8.71 9.50
C GLN A 158 25.40 -7.66 8.40
N VAL A 159 24.56 -6.66 8.71
CA VAL A 159 24.09 -5.65 7.75
C VAL A 159 25.23 -4.84 7.15
N GLN A 160 26.25 -4.50 7.96
CA GLN A 160 27.43 -3.78 7.49
C GLN A 160 28.11 -4.53 6.34
N SER A 161 28.46 -5.80 6.53
CA SER A 161 29.13 -6.63 5.52
C SER A 161 28.29 -6.73 4.25
N LEU A 162 26.96 -6.88 4.40
CA LEU A 162 26.05 -6.95 3.28
C LEU A 162 25.98 -5.64 2.48
N LEU A 163 25.99 -4.47 3.14
CA LEU A 163 26.03 -3.18 2.47
C LEU A 163 27.31 -2.99 1.65
N TYR A 164 28.46 -3.37 2.19
CA TYR A 164 29.74 -3.32 1.44
C TYR A 164 29.76 -4.30 0.26
N GLU A 165 29.25 -5.53 0.46
CA GLU A 165 29.12 -6.52 -0.61
C GLU A 165 28.27 -6.00 -1.77
N LEU A 166 27.11 -5.42 -1.47
CA LEU A 166 26.21 -4.86 -2.47
C LEU A 166 26.78 -3.61 -3.14
N ALA A 167 27.40 -2.70 -2.38
CA ALA A 167 28.05 -1.52 -2.96
C ALA A 167 29.17 -1.92 -3.95
N ALA A 168 29.94 -2.96 -3.62
CA ALA A 168 30.96 -3.51 -4.52
C ALA A 168 30.33 -4.16 -5.77
N ALA A 169 29.22 -4.88 -5.63
CA ALA A 169 28.53 -5.49 -6.76
C ALA A 169 27.98 -4.44 -7.75
N PHE A 170 27.54 -3.28 -7.26
CA PHE A 170 27.04 -2.17 -8.07
C PHE A 170 28.10 -1.16 -8.50
N TYR A 171 29.37 -1.41 -8.25
CA TYR A 171 30.47 -0.45 -8.48
C TYR A 171 30.52 0.06 -9.92
N TYR A 172 30.44 -0.83 -10.91
CA TYR A 172 30.47 -0.45 -12.32
C TYR A 172 29.22 0.31 -12.76
N ASP A 173 28.04 -0.06 -12.24
CA ASP A 173 26.79 0.64 -12.54
C ASP A 173 26.83 2.08 -12.00
N PHE A 174 27.41 2.28 -10.80
CA PHE A 174 27.63 3.61 -10.23
C PHE A 174 28.63 4.43 -11.04
N GLN A 175 29.76 3.83 -11.47
CA GLN A 175 30.73 4.50 -12.32
C GLN A 175 30.12 4.94 -13.65
N GLU A 176 29.36 4.07 -14.31
CA GLU A 176 28.68 4.38 -15.57
C GLU A 176 27.63 5.49 -15.41
N ALA A 177 26.94 5.53 -14.27
CA ALA A 177 26.00 6.59 -13.92
C ALA A 177 26.67 7.90 -13.46
N GLY A 178 27.99 7.94 -13.32
CA GLY A 178 28.72 9.10 -12.78
C GLY A 178 28.39 9.38 -11.31
N MET A 179 28.04 8.34 -10.55
CA MET A 179 27.68 8.40 -9.15
C MET A 179 28.79 7.83 -8.26
N GLU A 180 28.92 8.38 -7.07
CA GLU A 180 29.87 7.90 -6.07
C GLU A 180 29.11 7.53 -4.78
N PRO A 181 29.05 6.23 -4.41
CA PRO A 181 28.44 5.81 -3.16
C PRO A 181 29.41 6.10 -2.00
N ASP A 182 28.91 6.82 -1.00
CA ASP A 182 29.63 7.13 0.24
C ASP A 182 29.08 6.26 1.37
N LEU A 183 29.93 5.38 1.90
CA LEU A 183 29.64 4.49 3.01
C LEU A 183 30.38 4.88 4.31
N GLU A 184 30.99 6.05 4.38
CA GLU A 184 31.72 6.49 5.58
C GLU A 184 30.80 6.59 6.81
N GLY A 185 29.48 6.80 6.59
CA GLY A 185 28.46 6.80 7.63
C GLY A 185 28.02 5.42 8.11
N VAL A 186 28.57 4.32 7.59
CA VAL A 186 28.28 2.97 8.06
C VAL A 186 29.19 2.63 9.22
N LEU A 187 28.66 2.65 10.44
CA LEU A 187 29.42 2.37 11.66
C LEU A 187 29.96 0.93 11.67
N GLN A 188 31.14 0.77 12.29
CA GLN A 188 31.73 -0.54 12.55
C GLN A 188 31.01 -1.22 13.75
N ASP A 189 31.10 -2.55 13.80
CA ASP A 189 30.57 -3.35 14.91
C ASP A 189 29.05 -3.21 15.15
N LEU A 190 28.28 -3.10 14.05
CA LEU A 190 26.82 -3.12 14.14
C LEU A 190 26.32 -4.51 14.60
N PRO A 191 25.26 -4.55 15.44
CA PRO A 191 24.66 -5.81 15.85
C PRO A 191 24.05 -6.54 14.64
N THR A 192 23.91 -7.87 14.76
CA THR A 192 23.19 -8.67 13.78
C THR A 192 21.68 -8.49 13.91
N ILE A 193 20.98 -8.64 12.79
CA ILE A 193 19.53 -8.70 12.75
C ILE A 193 19.07 -10.13 12.44
N GLN A 194 17.90 -10.53 12.91
CA GLN A 194 17.27 -11.81 12.57
C GLN A 194 16.30 -11.61 11.39
N ALA A 195 16.79 -11.85 10.17
CA ALA A 195 16.04 -11.59 8.95
C ALA A 195 16.33 -12.65 7.87
N ASP A 196 15.56 -12.64 6.81
CA ASP A 196 15.81 -13.45 5.62
C ASP A 196 16.85 -12.75 4.75
N ARG A 197 17.98 -13.42 4.48
CA ARG A 197 19.10 -12.81 3.72
C ARG A 197 18.69 -12.41 2.31
N GLU A 198 17.94 -13.25 1.61
CA GLU A 198 17.51 -12.96 0.24
C GLU A 198 16.56 -11.76 0.21
N ALA A 199 15.66 -11.67 1.19
CA ALA A 199 14.76 -10.55 1.35
C ALA A 199 15.51 -9.25 1.66
N VAL A 200 16.50 -9.25 2.56
CA VAL A 200 17.33 -8.06 2.88
C VAL A 200 18.18 -7.63 1.68
N VAL A 201 18.82 -8.59 0.98
CA VAL A 201 19.53 -8.33 -0.29
C VAL A 201 18.60 -7.64 -1.27
N ARG A 202 17.38 -8.13 -1.43
CA ARG A 202 16.38 -7.57 -2.33
C ARG A 202 15.94 -6.16 -1.93
N VAL A 203 15.76 -5.90 -0.63
CA VAL A 203 15.45 -4.56 -0.09
C VAL A 203 16.55 -3.58 -0.52
N TYR A 204 17.80 -3.86 -0.19
CA TYR A 204 18.91 -2.94 -0.48
C TYR A 204 19.19 -2.82 -1.98
N THR A 205 19.07 -3.90 -2.75
CA THR A 205 19.17 -3.85 -4.21
C THR A 205 18.12 -2.91 -4.82
N ASN A 206 16.87 -2.96 -4.37
CA ASN A 206 15.84 -2.03 -4.83
C ASN A 206 16.18 -0.57 -4.49
N LEU A 207 16.72 -0.31 -3.29
CA LEU A 207 17.13 1.04 -2.88
C LEU A 207 18.30 1.57 -3.71
N LEU A 208 19.34 0.74 -3.94
CA LEU A 208 20.48 1.09 -4.78
C LEU A 208 20.06 1.34 -6.23
N GLN A 209 19.21 0.47 -6.80
CA GLN A 209 18.64 0.65 -8.14
C GLN A 209 17.77 1.90 -8.25
N ASN A 210 17.03 2.24 -7.18
CA ASN A 210 16.24 3.47 -7.14
C ASN A 210 17.16 4.69 -7.19
N ALA A 211 18.24 4.70 -6.40
CA ALA A 211 19.24 5.75 -6.45
C ALA A 211 19.89 5.87 -7.84
N LEU A 212 20.35 4.77 -8.45
CA LEU A 212 20.92 4.75 -9.79
C LEU A 212 20.01 5.33 -10.88
N LYS A 213 18.69 5.13 -10.74
CA LYS A 213 17.72 5.60 -11.74
C LYS A 213 17.36 7.08 -11.58
N HIS A 214 17.34 7.57 -10.34
CA HIS A 214 16.72 8.86 -10.02
C HIS A 214 17.68 9.90 -9.45
N ALA A 215 18.79 9.46 -8.85
CA ALA A 215 19.75 10.36 -8.26
C ALA A 215 20.75 10.94 -9.28
N LYS A 216 21.30 12.08 -8.93
CA LYS A 216 22.45 12.67 -9.60
C LYS A 216 23.55 12.94 -8.56
N GLY A 217 24.79 12.59 -8.90
CA GLY A 217 25.93 12.88 -8.07
C GLY A 217 26.14 11.86 -6.94
N LYS A 218 26.05 12.27 -5.68
CA LYS A 218 26.46 11.46 -4.52
C LYS A 218 25.27 10.65 -3.96
N LEU A 219 25.52 9.36 -3.65
CA LEU A 219 24.66 8.52 -2.83
C LEU A 219 25.33 8.34 -1.46
N ILE A 220 24.67 8.76 -0.39
CA ILE A 220 25.17 8.61 0.98
C ILE A 220 24.42 7.46 1.64
N ILE A 221 25.15 6.47 2.13
CA ILE A 221 24.60 5.33 2.88
C ILE A 221 25.11 5.41 4.31
N THR A 222 24.19 5.42 5.27
CA THR A 222 24.52 5.42 6.69
C THR A 222 23.89 4.21 7.37
N ALA A 223 24.56 3.67 8.38
CA ALA A 223 24.01 2.60 9.21
C ALA A 223 24.51 2.78 10.64
N TYR A 224 23.58 2.80 11.59
CA TYR A 224 23.87 2.94 13.02
C TYR A 224 22.83 2.22 13.86
N CYS A 225 23.17 1.93 15.11
CA CYS A 225 22.25 1.32 16.06
C CYS A 225 21.78 2.35 17.09
N GLN A 226 20.49 2.37 17.37
CA GLN A 226 19.89 3.19 18.43
C GLN A 226 18.87 2.36 19.24
N GLY A 227 19.22 2.05 20.48
CA GLY A 227 18.42 1.17 21.32
C GLY A 227 18.34 -0.25 20.72
N SER A 228 17.13 -0.75 20.51
CA SER A 228 16.86 -2.06 19.91
C SER A 228 16.64 -2.02 18.39
N TRP A 229 17.04 -0.92 17.74
CA TRP A 229 16.83 -0.73 16.30
C TRP A 229 18.16 -0.45 15.59
N LEU A 230 18.37 -1.14 14.50
CA LEU A 230 19.42 -0.84 13.54
C LEU A 230 18.80 -0.04 12.39
N HIS A 231 19.28 1.18 12.22
CA HIS A 231 18.85 2.14 11.22
C HIS A 231 19.80 2.11 10.04
N THR A 232 19.25 1.97 8.83
CA THR A 232 19.99 2.15 7.58
C THR A 232 19.32 3.24 6.77
N ALA A 233 20.06 4.19 6.23
CA ALA A 233 19.51 5.26 5.43
C ALA A 233 20.26 5.43 4.12
N PHE A 234 19.52 5.68 3.05
CA PHE A 234 19.98 5.92 1.69
C PHE A 234 19.56 7.32 1.28
N SER A 235 20.52 8.22 1.15
CA SER A 235 20.27 9.64 0.87
C SER A 235 20.86 10.04 -0.47
N ASN A 236 20.05 10.66 -1.33
CA ASN A 236 20.47 11.16 -2.63
C ASN A 236 19.71 12.42 -3.04
N HIS A 237 20.29 13.22 -3.93
CA HIS A 237 19.59 14.37 -4.51
C HIS A 237 18.43 13.94 -5.40
N ALA A 238 17.25 14.59 -5.20
CA ALA A 238 16.02 14.32 -5.89
C ALA A 238 15.26 15.64 -6.20
N GLU A 239 15.83 16.46 -7.06
CA GLU A 239 15.36 17.82 -7.35
C GLU A 239 13.92 17.90 -7.87
N MET A 240 13.42 16.84 -8.50
CA MET A 240 12.08 16.82 -9.11
C MET A 240 10.99 16.26 -8.18
N LEU A 241 11.36 15.79 -6.98
CA LEU A 241 10.42 15.26 -6.00
C LEU A 241 9.83 16.39 -5.16
N THR A 242 8.53 16.29 -4.88
CA THR A 242 7.81 17.20 -3.96
C THR A 242 7.51 16.48 -2.64
N GLU A 243 7.16 17.22 -1.59
CA GLU A 243 6.74 16.64 -0.31
C GLU A 243 5.47 15.78 -0.45
N GLU A 244 4.58 16.12 -1.39
CA GLU A 244 3.40 15.30 -1.70
C GLU A 244 3.79 13.95 -2.30
N ASP A 245 4.81 13.91 -3.16
CA ASP A 245 5.31 12.68 -3.76
C ASP A 245 5.87 11.72 -2.70
N VAL A 246 6.50 12.25 -1.63
CA VAL A 246 7.12 11.43 -0.57
C VAL A 246 6.09 10.56 0.15
N VAL A 247 4.88 11.04 0.35
CA VAL A 247 3.79 10.30 1.00
C VAL A 247 3.41 9.05 0.20
N HIS A 248 3.55 9.13 -1.13
CA HIS A 248 3.14 8.08 -2.07
C HIS A 248 4.29 7.21 -2.59
N LEU A 249 5.55 7.47 -2.19
CA LEU A 249 6.72 6.75 -2.71
C LEU A 249 6.65 5.24 -2.55
N PHE A 250 5.98 4.75 -1.51
CA PHE A 250 5.82 3.33 -1.23
C PHE A 250 4.50 2.74 -1.76
N ASP A 251 3.66 3.57 -2.40
CA ASP A 251 2.43 3.10 -3.03
C ASP A 251 2.77 2.34 -4.32
N ARG A 252 1.97 1.33 -4.62
CA ARG A 252 2.16 0.49 -5.81
C ARG A 252 1.96 1.32 -7.07
N PHE A 253 2.82 1.08 -8.06
CA PHE A 253 2.78 1.76 -9.36
C PHE A 253 2.93 3.28 -9.29
N TYR A 254 3.30 3.82 -8.12
CA TYR A 254 3.57 5.23 -8.00
C TYR A 254 4.91 5.59 -8.64
N THR A 255 4.91 6.61 -9.47
CA THR A 255 6.10 7.19 -10.09
C THR A 255 5.92 8.71 -10.13
N ALA A 256 6.85 9.46 -9.55
CA ALA A 256 6.86 10.93 -9.63
C ALA A 256 7.15 11.43 -11.06
N ASP A 257 7.75 10.60 -11.92
CA ASP A 257 8.03 10.91 -13.32
C ASP A 257 6.73 10.85 -14.14
N LYS A 258 6.11 12.03 -14.33
CA LYS A 258 4.87 12.23 -15.11
C LYS A 258 5.02 11.85 -16.60
N MET A 259 6.24 11.81 -17.12
CA MET A 259 6.50 11.43 -18.52
C MET A 259 6.63 9.92 -18.76
N ARG A 260 6.53 9.10 -17.73
CA ARG A 260 6.58 7.63 -17.80
C ARG A 260 7.48 7.10 -18.92
N THR A 261 8.80 7.29 -18.77
CA THR A 261 9.78 6.86 -19.78
C THR A 261 9.85 5.33 -19.95
N GLY A 262 8.99 4.59 -19.24
CA GLY A 262 8.88 3.12 -19.30
C GLY A 262 10.03 2.38 -18.61
N ARG A 263 10.91 3.09 -17.89
CA ARG A 263 12.01 2.50 -17.15
C ARG A 263 11.67 2.16 -15.69
N ASN A 264 10.59 2.75 -15.15
CA ASN A 264 10.20 2.62 -13.75
C ASN A 264 8.86 1.94 -13.62
N THR A 265 8.81 0.83 -12.87
CA THR A 265 7.60 0.05 -12.65
C THR A 265 6.77 0.56 -11.46
N GLY A 266 7.34 1.43 -10.60
CA GLY A 266 6.71 1.86 -9.35
C GLY A 266 6.48 0.74 -8.33
N LEU A 267 7.10 -0.44 -8.54
CA LEU A 267 6.93 -1.60 -7.65
C LEU A 267 8.09 -1.77 -6.66
N GLY A 268 9.27 -1.22 -6.97
CA GLY A 268 10.48 -1.47 -6.17
C GLY A 268 10.35 -1.06 -4.72
N LEU A 269 9.86 0.16 -4.45
CA LEU A 269 9.67 0.66 -3.08
C LEU A 269 8.49 0.01 -2.37
N ALA A 270 7.42 -0.36 -3.06
CA ALA A 270 6.32 -1.14 -2.51
C ALA A 270 6.79 -2.53 -2.04
N ILE A 271 7.67 -3.19 -2.81
CA ILE A 271 8.32 -4.46 -2.43
C ILE A 271 9.21 -4.25 -1.20
N VAL A 272 10.00 -3.16 -1.15
CA VAL A 272 10.82 -2.81 0.02
C VAL A 272 9.96 -2.73 1.27
N ARG A 273 8.89 -1.94 1.23
CA ARG A 273 7.97 -1.77 2.36
C ARG A 273 7.40 -3.11 2.83
N ASN A 274 6.88 -3.89 1.92
CA ASN A 274 6.26 -5.18 2.24
C ASN A 274 7.25 -6.16 2.90
N LEU A 275 8.45 -6.33 2.32
CA LEU A 275 9.48 -7.20 2.87
C LEU A 275 9.95 -6.74 4.26
N VAL A 276 10.19 -5.44 4.44
CA VAL A 276 10.64 -4.89 5.71
C VAL A 276 9.59 -5.09 6.80
N GLU A 277 8.31 -4.78 6.51
CA GLU A 277 7.19 -4.96 7.45
C GLU A 277 6.97 -6.43 7.82
N GLN A 278 7.09 -7.38 6.88
CA GLN A 278 7.00 -8.82 7.16
C GLN A 278 8.13 -9.33 8.06
N MET A 279 9.29 -8.70 8.02
CA MET A 279 10.42 -9.00 8.91
C MET A 279 10.35 -8.27 10.26
N GLY A 280 9.31 -7.45 10.49
CA GLY A 280 9.08 -6.72 11.73
C GLY A 280 9.81 -5.38 11.80
N GLY A 281 10.36 -4.91 10.68
CA GLY A 281 10.98 -3.60 10.52
C GLY A 281 9.99 -2.52 10.10
N SER A 282 10.51 -1.32 9.87
CA SER A 282 9.76 -0.19 9.30
C SER A 282 10.56 0.52 8.23
N VAL A 283 9.85 1.17 7.28
CA VAL A 283 10.47 1.99 6.25
C VAL A 283 9.81 3.36 6.20
N SER A 284 10.62 4.39 6.02
CA SER A 284 10.15 5.77 5.91
C SER A 284 10.97 6.54 4.88
N ALA A 285 10.40 7.63 4.38
CA ALA A 285 11.09 8.54 3.48
C ALA A 285 10.92 9.98 3.95
N LYS A 286 11.95 10.80 3.71
CA LYS A 286 11.95 12.24 4.01
C LYS A 286 12.62 12.99 2.87
N LEU A 287 12.05 14.14 2.52
CA LEU A 287 12.63 15.07 1.56
C LEU A 287 13.01 16.34 2.31
N GLN A 288 14.27 16.69 2.34
CA GLN A 288 14.77 17.90 2.97
C GLN A 288 15.76 18.59 2.05
N GLN A 289 15.52 19.85 1.69
CA GLN A 289 16.40 20.64 0.84
C GLN A 289 16.81 19.94 -0.48
N GLY A 290 15.87 19.22 -1.11
CA GLY A 290 16.11 18.48 -2.34
C GLY A 290 16.87 17.16 -2.15
N MET A 291 17.13 16.75 -0.91
CA MET A 291 17.74 15.47 -0.54
C MET A 291 16.62 14.50 -0.11
N LEU A 292 16.44 13.43 -0.88
CA LEU A 292 15.59 12.30 -0.49
C LEU A 292 16.39 11.37 0.40
N THR A 293 15.87 11.04 1.56
CA THR A 293 16.42 10.02 2.47
C THR A 293 15.38 8.94 2.69
N ILE A 294 15.71 7.71 2.31
CA ILE A 294 14.89 6.52 2.60
C ILE A 294 15.56 5.78 3.76
N CYS A 295 14.83 5.64 4.85
CA CYS A 295 15.28 4.94 6.05
C CYS A 295 14.62 3.57 6.15
N VAL A 296 15.41 2.56 6.51
CA VAL A 296 14.93 1.21 6.85
C VAL A 296 15.42 0.88 8.25
N ASP A 297 14.49 0.53 9.11
CA ASP A 297 14.73 0.23 10.51
C ASP A 297 14.48 -1.25 10.78
N TRP A 298 15.49 -1.94 11.30
CA TRP A 298 15.45 -3.35 11.61
C TRP A 298 15.46 -3.59 13.11
N PRO A 299 14.63 -4.52 13.64
CA PRO A 299 14.76 -4.91 15.04
C PRO A 299 16.08 -5.68 15.24
N VAL A 300 16.83 -5.29 16.26
CA VAL A 300 18.04 -6.00 16.70
C VAL A 300 17.62 -7.20 17.53
N ALA A 301 18.36 -8.30 17.40
CA ALA A 301 18.08 -9.56 18.09
C ALA A 301 18.33 -9.49 19.60
#